data_acb318e63508d777a297e53447afd8d5
#
_entry.id   acb318e63508d777a297e53447afd8d5
#
_cell.length_a   1.000
_cell.length_b   1.000
_cell.length_c   1.000
_cell.angle_alpha   90.00
_cell.angle_beta   90.00
_cell.angle_gamma   90.00
#
_symmetry.space_group_name_H-M   'P 1'
#
loop_
_entity.id
_entity.type
_entity.pdbx_description
1 polymer ?
#
loop_
_entity_poly.entity_id
_entity_poly.type
_entity_poly.pdbx_seq_one_letter_code
_entity_poly.pdbx_strand_id
1 'polypeptide(L)'
;ATADYLSQNGKPKGSISLLITGDEEGPSVNGTIKMLDWLSTHQEVIDDCIVGEPTNPETLGEMIKIGRRGSVNTTVTIEGIQGHVAYPNRAANPVPHLVQLLERLITAKLDDGTPHFQPSNLELTGFDVGNAVTNVIPALAQARFNIRYNDIWSRDTITDWINENLNAAHDALNNAID
;
A
#
# COMPACT_ATOMS: atom_id res chain seq x y z
N ALA A 1 -29.89 16.03 1.09
CA ALA A 1 -28.99 17.09 1.59
C ALA A 1 -28.81 18.21 0.56
N THR A 2 -28.14 18.01 -0.60
CA THR A 2 -27.89 19.07 -1.60
C THR A 2 -29.18 19.73 -2.12
N ALA A 3 -30.20 18.93 -2.50
CA ALA A 3 -31.48 19.45 -2.94
C ALA A 3 -32.19 20.27 -1.84
N ASP A 4 -32.14 19.81 -0.61
CA ASP A 4 -32.73 20.53 0.55
C ASP A 4 -31.99 21.84 0.81
N TYR A 5 -30.65 21.81 0.72
CA TYR A 5 -29.86 23.03 0.85
C TYR A 5 -30.24 24.07 -0.21
N LEU A 6 -30.33 23.65 -1.47
CA LEU A 6 -30.70 24.53 -2.58
C LEU A 6 -32.12 25.08 -2.45
N SER A 7 -33.06 24.27 -1.94
CA SER A 7 -34.44 24.70 -1.74
C SER A 7 -34.55 25.79 -0.64
N GLN A 8 -33.69 25.73 0.38
CA GLN A 8 -33.72 26.65 1.51
C GLN A 8 -32.87 27.91 1.27
N ASN A 9 -31.76 27.79 0.56
CA ASN A 9 -30.75 28.84 0.40
C ASN A 9 -30.66 29.44 -1.02
N GLY A 10 -31.41 28.88 -1.97
CA GLY A 10 -31.41 29.33 -3.36
C GLY A 10 -30.16 28.82 -4.14
N LYS A 11 -29.89 29.42 -5.27
CA LYS A 11 -28.77 29.04 -6.13
C LYS A 11 -27.43 29.42 -5.49
N PRO A 12 -26.42 28.52 -5.49
CA PRO A 12 -25.07 28.86 -5.06
C PRO A 12 -24.42 29.87 -5.99
N LYS A 13 -23.37 30.56 -5.52
CA LYS A 13 -22.58 31.47 -6.35
C LYS A 13 -21.66 30.76 -7.36
N GLY A 14 -21.47 29.47 -7.19
CA GLY A 14 -20.65 28.60 -8.05
C GLY A 14 -21.47 27.43 -8.57
N SER A 15 -20.77 26.39 -9.00
CA SER A 15 -21.36 25.13 -9.49
C SER A 15 -21.25 24.02 -8.41
N ILE A 16 -22.22 23.13 -8.38
CA ILE A 16 -22.18 21.91 -7.58
C ILE A 16 -22.21 20.73 -8.56
N SER A 17 -21.17 19.92 -8.53
CA SER A 17 -21.05 18.70 -9.34
C SER A 17 -21.15 17.47 -8.47
N LEU A 18 -21.83 16.44 -8.96
CA LEU A 18 -21.90 15.14 -8.32
C LEU A 18 -21.10 14.13 -9.13
N LEU A 19 -20.00 13.64 -8.58
CA LEU A 19 -19.21 12.57 -9.15
C LEU A 19 -19.70 11.24 -8.57
N ILE A 20 -20.32 10.42 -9.42
CA ILE A 20 -20.86 9.10 -9.02
C ILE A 20 -19.99 8.03 -9.67
N THR A 21 -19.34 7.21 -8.88
CA THR A 21 -18.46 6.13 -9.33
C THR A 21 -18.98 4.78 -8.86
N GLY A 22 -18.82 3.75 -9.69
CA GLY A 22 -19.28 2.38 -9.40
C GLY A 22 -18.17 1.37 -9.09
N ASP A 23 -16.89 1.78 -9.11
CA ASP A 23 -15.74 0.89 -8.95
C ASP A 23 -14.79 1.40 -7.84
N GLU A 24 -15.35 1.96 -6.76
CA GLU A 24 -14.55 2.49 -5.64
C GLU A 24 -14.08 1.36 -4.72
N GLU A 25 -14.96 0.42 -4.40
CA GLU A 25 -14.69 -0.74 -3.51
C GLU A 25 -14.08 -1.95 -4.27
N GLY A 26 -13.90 -1.85 -5.56
CA GLY A 26 -13.39 -2.90 -6.43
C GLY A 26 -11.93 -2.66 -6.86
N PRO A 27 -11.57 -3.06 -8.08
CA PRO A 27 -10.23 -2.85 -8.65
C PRO A 27 -9.85 -1.38 -8.83
N SER A 28 -10.79 -0.45 -8.73
CA SER A 28 -10.62 1.01 -8.88
C SER A 28 -10.03 1.44 -10.24
N VAL A 29 -10.28 0.64 -11.29
CA VAL A 29 -9.77 0.90 -12.65
C VAL A 29 -10.66 1.84 -13.44
N ASN A 30 -11.99 1.71 -13.30
CA ASN A 30 -12.98 2.44 -14.06
C ASN A 30 -13.80 3.44 -13.21
N GLY A 31 -13.23 3.90 -12.10
CA GLY A 31 -13.86 4.78 -11.14
C GLY A 31 -13.32 6.21 -11.17
N THR A 32 -12.98 6.71 -10.01
CA THR A 32 -12.59 8.11 -9.75
C THR A 32 -11.44 8.60 -10.63
N ILE A 33 -10.41 7.78 -10.86
CA ILE A 33 -9.24 8.16 -11.67
C ILE A 33 -9.68 8.56 -13.08
N LYS A 34 -10.47 7.72 -13.75
CA LYS A 34 -10.97 8.03 -15.11
C LYS A 34 -11.88 9.24 -15.16
N MET A 35 -12.66 9.48 -14.11
CA MET A 35 -13.47 10.69 -14.02
C MET A 35 -12.63 11.95 -13.86
N LEU A 36 -11.58 11.90 -13.05
CA LEU A 36 -10.64 13.00 -12.90
C LEU A 36 -9.89 13.30 -14.20
N ASP A 37 -9.46 12.25 -14.93
CA ASP A 37 -8.85 12.39 -16.25
C ASP A 37 -9.82 13.05 -17.25
N TRP A 38 -11.09 12.61 -17.22
CA TRP A 38 -12.14 13.20 -18.07
C TRP A 38 -12.36 14.69 -17.74
N LEU A 39 -12.48 15.05 -16.47
CA LEU A 39 -12.62 16.44 -16.01
C LEU A 39 -11.44 17.29 -16.48
N SER A 40 -10.21 16.79 -16.30
CA SER A 40 -9.00 17.46 -16.75
C SER A 40 -9.00 17.73 -18.26
N THR A 41 -9.39 16.72 -19.06
CA THR A 41 -9.46 16.86 -20.53
C THR A 41 -10.53 17.85 -20.99
N HIS A 42 -11.57 18.06 -20.19
CA HIS A 42 -12.65 19.02 -20.44
C HIS A 42 -12.43 20.39 -19.77
N GLN A 43 -11.25 20.59 -19.18
CA GLN A 43 -10.86 21.83 -18.49
C GLN A 43 -11.82 22.21 -17.34
N GLU A 44 -12.45 21.19 -16.72
CA GLU A 44 -13.27 21.38 -15.54
C GLU A 44 -12.36 21.48 -14.30
N VAL A 45 -12.50 22.57 -13.57
CA VAL A 45 -11.74 22.82 -12.35
C VAL A 45 -12.65 22.58 -11.14
N ILE A 46 -12.18 21.77 -10.22
CA ILE A 46 -12.82 21.53 -8.93
C ILE A 46 -12.01 22.27 -7.86
N ASP A 47 -12.62 23.26 -7.20
CA ASP A 47 -11.98 24.00 -6.13
C ASP A 47 -11.99 23.23 -4.82
N ASP A 48 -13.13 22.60 -4.48
CA ASP A 48 -13.35 21.86 -3.25
C ASP A 48 -14.06 20.52 -3.54
N CYS A 49 -13.77 19.49 -2.73
CA CYS A 49 -14.38 18.18 -2.84
C CYS A 49 -14.84 17.66 -1.48
N ILE A 50 -16.08 17.20 -1.41
CA ILE A 50 -16.61 16.46 -0.26
C ILE A 50 -16.84 15.02 -0.67
N VAL A 51 -16.19 14.08 0.02
CA VAL A 51 -16.38 12.64 -0.18
C VAL A 51 -17.35 12.12 0.87
N GLY A 52 -18.46 11.55 0.40
CA GLY A 52 -19.52 11.01 1.26
C GLY A 52 -19.20 9.58 1.71
N GLU A 53 -18.31 9.43 2.68
CA GLU A 53 -17.92 8.16 3.26
C GLU A 53 -18.33 8.06 4.73
N PRO A 54 -18.68 6.86 5.24
CA PRO A 54 -19.05 6.65 6.65
C PRO A 54 -17.78 6.68 7.54
N THR A 55 -17.32 7.89 7.90
CA THR A 55 -16.06 8.08 8.62
C THR A 55 -16.23 8.38 10.11
N ASN A 56 -17.47 8.59 10.57
CA ASN A 56 -17.74 8.88 11.97
C ASN A 56 -17.75 7.58 12.78
N PRO A 57 -16.98 7.48 13.90
CA PRO A 57 -16.92 6.26 14.71
C PRO A 57 -18.24 5.94 15.42
N GLU A 58 -18.90 6.92 16.02
CA GLU A 58 -20.08 6.73 16.88
C GLU A 58 -21.26 7.63 16.47
N THR A 59 -21.02 8.93 16.32
CA THR A 59 -22.09 9.91 16.10
C THR A 59 -21.90 10.66 14.79
N LEU A 60 -22.97 10.79 14.01
CA LEU A 60 -22.93 11.54 12.75
C LEU A 60 -22.48 12.99 12.96
N GLY A 61 -21.45 13.41 12.24
CA GLY A 61 -20.92 14.77 12.28
C GLY A 61 -19.84 15.01 13.34
N GLU A 62 -19.43 13.99 14.12
CA GLU A 62 -18.38 14.14 15.12
C GLU A 62 -16.96 14.24 14.52
N MET A 63 -16.76 13.71 13.30
CA MET A 63 -15.46 13.69 12.65
C MET A 63 -15.56 13.97 11.15
N ILE A 64 -14.65 14.81 10.68
CA ILE A 64 -14.38 15.01 9.24
C ILE A 64 -12.92 14.61 8.98
N LYS A 65 -12.70 13.75 8.00
CA LYS A 65 -11.34 13.45 7.53
C LYS A 65 -10.92 14.47 6.49
N ILE A 66 -9.83 15.19 6.78
CA ILE A 66 -9.27 16.20 5.89
C ILE A 66 -8.13 15.67 5.00
N GLY A 67 -7.79 14.39 5.15
CA GLY A 67 -6.78 13.70 4.35
C GLY A 67 -6.77 12.21 4.65
N ARG A 68 -6.05 11.44 3.84
CA ARG A 68 -5.86 10.00 4.00
C ARG A 68 -4.40 9.64 3.80
N ARG A 69 -3.93 8.63 4.52
CA ARG A 69 -2.63 8.03 4.27
C ARG A 69 -2.66 7.22 2.98
N GLY A 70 -1.54 7.20 2.26
CA GLY A 70 -1.35 6.31 1.14
C GLY A 70 -1.23 4.85 1.57
N SER A 71 -1.37 3.95 0.60
CA SER A 71 -1.28 2.50 0.82
C SER A 71 -0.55 1.85 -0.36
N VAL A 72 0.42 1.00 -0.05
CA VAL A 72 1.08 0.16 -1.04
C VAL A 72 1.10 -1.29 -0.57
N ASN A 73 0.68 -2.20 -1.44
CA ASN A 73 0.78 -3.63 -1.25
C ASN A 73 1.98 -4.15 -2.04
N THR A 74 2.82 -4.93 -1.38
CA THR A 74 4.02 -5.50 -1.99
C THR A 74 4.04 -7.01 -1.78
N THR A 75 4.46 -7.73 -2.82
CA THR A 75 4.79 -9.15 -2.77
C THR A 75 6.26 -9.30 -3.08
N VAL A 76 6.99 -9.97 -2.20
CA VAL A 76 8.39 -10.34 -2.39
C VAL A 76 8.46 -11.85 -2.60
N THR A 77 9.15 -12.26 -3.65
CA THR A 77 9.33 -13.66 -4.01
C THR A 77 10.82 -13.95 -4.13
N ILE A 78 11.28 -14.98 -3.44
CA ILE A 78 12.64 -15.50 -3.55
C ILE A 78 12.57 -16.87 -4.23
N GLU A 79 13.26 -16.99 -5.34
CA GLU A 79 13.44 -18.26 -6.04
C GLU A 79 14.71 -18.95 -5.56
N GLY A 80 14.62 -20.24 -5.33
CA GLY A 80 15.70 -21.08 -4.89
C GLY A 80 15.83 -22.33 -5.75
N ILE A 81 16.57 -23.32 -5.25
CA ILE A 81 16.72 -24.63 -5.89
C ILE A 81 16.22 -25.69 -4.90
N GLN A 82 15.20 -26.43 -5.30
CA GLN A 82 14.65 -27.52 -4.51
C GLN A 82 15.67 -28.63 -4.32
N GLY A 83 15.70 -29.22 -3.11
CA GLY A 83 16.55 -30.37 -2.83
C GLY A 83 16.21 -31.09 -1.54
N HIS A 84 16.90 -32.20 -1.29
CA HIS A 84 16.74 -32.94 -0.05
C HIS A 84 17.56 -32.24 1.07
N VAL A 85 16.98 -32.10 2.26
CA VAL A 85 17.64 -31.40 3.40
C VAL A 85 18.98 -32.03 3.83
N ALA A 86 19.20 -33.32 3.56
CA ALA A 86 20.47 -34.00 3.83
C ALA A 86 21.60 -33.62 2.85
N TYR A 87 21.26 -32.95 1.74
CA TYR A 87 22.22 -32.55 0.71
C TYR A 87 22.10 -31.07 0.38
N PRO A 88 22.31 -30.17 1.34
CA PRO A 88 22.08 -28.73 1.17
C PRO A 88 22.97 -28.10 0.09
N ASN A 89 24.14 -28.69 -0.18
CA ASN A 89 25.04 -28.27 -1.24
C ASN A 89 24.51 -28.49 -2.68
N ARG A 90 23.38 -29.17 -2.82
CA ARG A 90 22.70 -29.41 -4.11
C ARG A 90 21.39 -28.61 -4.23
N ALA A 91 21.12 -27.72 -3.28
CA ALA A 91 19.93 -26.93 -3.21
C ALA A 91 20.28 -25.46 -2.90
N ALA A 92 19.34 -24.56 -3.11
CA ALA A 92 19.42 -23.18 -2.62
C ALA A 92 18.12 -22.87 -1.88
N ASN A 93 18.22 -22.77 -0.55
CA ASN A 93 17.06 -22.54 0.29
C ASN A 93 16.63 -21.06 0.27
N PRO A 94 15.46 -20.69 -0.29
CA PRO A 94 15.03 -19.30 -0.34
C PRO A 94 14.53 -18.77 1.02
N VAL A 95 14.16 -19.64 1.96
CA VAL A 95 13.51 -19.25 3.22
C VAL A 95 14.42 -18.39 4.12
N PRO A 96 15.67 -18.79 4.42
CA PRO A 96 16.57 -17.94 5.21
C PRO A 96 16.79 -16.56 4.59
N HIS A 97 16.92 -16.47 3.27
CA HIS A 97 17.09 -15.22 2.56
C HIS A 97 15.87 -14.32 2.72
N LEU A 98 14.66 -14.88 2.55
CA LEU A 98 13.42 -14.12 2.75
C LEU A 98 13.30 -13.62 4.19
N VAL A 99 13.63 -14.44 5.19
CA VAL A 99 13.58 -14.04 6.61
C VAL A 99 14.52 -12.85 6.89
N GLN A 100 15.76 -12.89 6.43
CA GLN A 100 16.73 -11.81 6.64
C GLN A 100 16.32 -10.52 5.93
N LEU A 101 15.75 -10.64 4.75
CA LEU A 101 15.22 -9.51 3.99
C LEU A 101 14.03 -8.86 4.69
N LEU A 102 13.11 -9.67 5.22
CA LEU A 102 11.98 -9.17 5.99
C LEU A 102 12.39 -8.55 7.33
N GLU A 103 13.36 -9.13 8.04
CA GLU A 103 13.92 -8.56 9.28
C GLU A 103 14.39 -7.13 9.06
N ARG A 104 15.10 -6.86 7.99
CA ARG A 104 15.53 -5.51 7.63
C ARG A 104 14.35 -4.56 7.41
N LEU A 105 13.34 -5.00 6.67
CA LEU A 105 12.17 -4.18 6.37
C LEU A 105 11.35 -3.85 7.63
N ILE A 106 11.10 -4.83 8.49
CA ILE A 106 10.26 -4.64 9.69
C ILE A 106 10.98 -3.85 10.80
N THR A 107 12.32 -3.83 10.78
CA THR A 107 13.12 -3.07 11.74
C THR A 107 13.47 -1.68 11.25
N ALA A 108 13.34 -1.42 9.96
CA ALA A 108 13.62 -0.11 9.39
C ALA A 108 12.51 0.89 9.76
N LYS A 109 12.91 2.02 10.31
CA LYS A 109 11.99 3.12 10.62
C LYS A 109 11.67 3.88 9.34
N LEU A 110 10.39 4.11 9.06
CA LEU A 110 9.93 4.91 7.93
C LEU A 110 10.02 6.41 8.22
N ASP A 111 9.33 6.86 9.30
CA ASP A 111 9.28 8.27 9.73
C ASP A 111 8.77 8.39 11.17
N ASP A 112 8.64 9.63 11.65
CA ASP A 112 8.12 9.97 12.98
C ASP A 112 6.66 10.49 12.96
N GLY A 113 6.03 10.51 11.78
CA GLY A 113 4.73 11.13 11.59
C GLY A 113 4.82 12.62 11.27
N THR A 114 3.65 13.23 11.11
CA THR A 114 3.49 14.67 10.84
C THR A 114 2.46 15.28 11.80
N PRO A 115 2.28 16.61 11.83
CA PRO A 115 1.19 17.21 12.59
C PRO A 115 -0.21 16.72 12.20
N HIS A 116 -0.36 16.13 11.00
CA HIS A 116 -1.64 15.68 10.45
C HIS A 116 -1.81 14.16 10.45
N PHE A 117 -0.70 13.40 10.46
CA PHE A 117 -0.73 11.94 10.36
C PHE A 117 0.22 11.28 11.34
N GLN A 118 -0.20 10.14 11.85
CA GLN A 118 0.68 9.24 12.60
C GLN A 118 1.84 8.73 11.74
N PRO A 119 2.89 8.16 12.34
CA PRO A 119 3.98 7.52 11.60
C PRO A 119 3.48 6.52 10.57
N SER A 120 4.20 6.44 9.45
CA SER A 120 4.01 5.37 8.47
C SER A 120 4.38 4.03 9.09
N ASN A 121 3.67 2.98 8.70
CA ASN A 121 3.90 1.64 9.24
C ASN A 121 3.89 0.58 8.15
N LEU A 122 4.71 -0.44 8.34
CA LEU A 122 4.77 -1.65 7.54
C LEU A 122 4.21 -2.82 8.34
N GLU A 123 3.27 -3.57 7.75
CA GLU A 123 2.71 -4.78 8.34
C GLU A 123 2.86 -5.96 7.39
N LEU A 124 3.46 -7.05 7.87
CA LEU A 124 3.49 -8.30 7.15
C LEU A 124 2.09 -8.93 7.14
N THR A 125 1.57 -9.21 5.97
CA THR A 125 0.22 -9.75 5.78
C THR A 125 0.19 -11.18 5.27
N GLY A 126 1.35 -11.74 4.92
CA GLY A 126 1.46 -13.13 4.49
C GLY A 126 2.89 -13.60 4.40
N PHE A 127 3.09 -14.89 4.71
CA PHE A 127 4.33 -15.61 4.52
C PHE A 127 3.96 -17.02 4.03
N ASP A 128 4.40 -17.39 2.85
CA ASP A 128 4.04 -18.65 2.21
C ASP A 128 5.26 -19.30 1.58
N VAL A 129 5.44 -20.58 1.89
CA VAL A 129 6.51 -21.40 1.34
C VAL A 129 5.94 -22.56 0.51
N GLY A 130 4.64 -22.88 0.70
CA GLY A 130 3.94 -23.93 -0.02
C GLY A 130 4.52 -25.34 0.17
N ASN A 131 5.36 -25.55 1.20
CA ASN A 131 6.09 -26.80 1.43
C ASN A 131 5.47 -27.62 2.58
N ALA A 132 4.78 -28.69 2.22
CA ALA A 132 4.18 -29.62 3.20
C ALA A 132 5.13 -30.75 3.59
N VAL A 133 6.31 -30.87 2.97
CA VAL A 133 7.23 -32.00 3.13
C VAL A 133 8.46 -31.60 3.94
N THR A 134 8.69 -32.24 5.08
CA THR A 134 9.70 -31.84 6.08
C THR A 134 11.15 -32.09 5.68
N ASN A 135 11.40 -32.99 4.73
CA ASN A 135 12.75 -33.34 4.25
C ASN A 135 13.10 -32.74 2.89
N VAL A 136 12.33 -31.76 2.42
CA VAL A 136 12.56 -31.06 1.15
C VAL A 136 12.81 -29.57 1.41
N ILE A 137 13.88 -29.05 0.85
CA ILE A 137 14.15 -27.61 0.71
C ILE A 137 13.24 -27.08 -0.40
N PRO A 138 12.43 -26.04 -0.17
CA PRO A 138 11.51 -25.52 -1.19
C PRO A 138 12.25 -24.79 -2.31
N ALA A 139 11.61 -24.69 -3.48
CA ALA A 139 12.11 -23.92 -4.61
C ALA A 139 11.69 -22.44 -4.57
N LEU A 140 10.72 -22.10 -3.73
CA LEU A 140 10.14 -20.77 -3.68
C LEU A 140 9.78 -20.40 -2.24
N ALA A 141 9.96 -19.13 -1.89
CA ALA A 141 9.39 -18.53 -0.68
C ALA A 141 8.84 -17.14 -1.02
N GLN A 142 7.68 -16.81 -0.45
CA GLN A 142 6.98 -15.56 -0.74
C GLN A 142 6.50 -14.90 0.55
N ALA A 143 6.59 -13.57 0.58
CA ALA A 143 5.97 -12.76 1.62
C ALA A 143 5.16 -11.63 1.02
N ARG A 144 4.15 -11.19 1.75
CA ARG A 144 3.32 -10.04 1.42
C ARG A 144 3.31 -9.08 2.58
N PHE A 145 3.36 -7.80 2.26
CA PHE A 145 3.23 -6.74 3.25
C PHE A 145 2.47 -5.54 2.69
N ASN A 146 1.92 -4.75 3.59
CA ASN A 146 1.30 -3.47 3.28
C ASN A 146 2.04 -2.35 4.02
N ILE A 147 2.26 -1.23 3.36
CA ILE A 147 2.72 -0.01 3.99
C ILE A 147 1.60 1.02 3.93
N ARG A 148 1.24 1.58 5.09
CA ARG A 148 0.43 2.78 5.21
C ARG A 148 1.36 3.96 5.43
N TYR A 149 1.44 4.88 4.46
CA TYR A 149 2.36 6.00 4.49
C TYR A 149 1.64 7.35 4.55
N ASN A 150 2.24 8.30 5.25
CA ASN A 150 1.73 9.65 5.44
C ASN A 150 2.18 10.61 4.33
N ASP A 151 1.94 11.90 4.50
CA ASP A 151 2.18 12.97 3.53
C ASP A 151 3.67 13.35 3.33
N ILE A 152 4.59 12.76 4.10
CA ILE A 152 6.04 12.86 3.83
C ILE A 152 6.40 12.07 2.56
N TRP A 153 5.68 10.98 2.30
CA TRP A 153 5.96 10.06 1.21
C TRP A 153 5.04 10.28 0.02
N SER A 154 5.59 10.16 -1.17
CA SER A 154 4.85 9.91 -2.40
C SER A 154 4.84 8.43 -2.73
N ARG A 155 4.07 8.02 -3.73
CA ARG A 155 4.12 6.66 -4.27
C ARG A 155 5.53 6.28 -4.73
N ASP A 156 6.22 7.20 -5.39
CA ASP A 156 7.54 6.94 -5.95
C ASP A 156 8.57 6.82 -4.83
N THR A 157 8.62 7.77 -3.89
CA THR A 157 9.59 7.74 -2.80
C THR A 157 9.42 6.56 -1.86
N ILE A 158 8.18 6.09 -1.59
CA ILE A 158 7.97 4.88 -0.79
C ILE A 158 8.38 3.61 -1.56
N THR A 159 8.21 3.61 -2.88
CA THR A 159 8.67 2.51 -3.73
C THR A 159 10.20 2.45 -3.77
N ASP A 160 10.86 3.60 -3.87
CA ASP A 160 12.32 3.71 -3.81
C ASP A 160 12.85 3.20 -2.47
N TRP A 161 12.23 3.61 -1.36
CA TRP A 161 12.59 3.13 -0.02
C TRP A 161 12.49 1.60 0.10
N ILE A 162 11.41 1.00 -0.45
CA ILE A 162 11.25 -0.45 -0.48
C ILE A 162 12.42 -1.08 -1.25
N ASN A 163 12.69 -0.61 -2.47
CA ASN A 163 13.73 -1.15 -3.33
C ASN A 163 15.12 -1.01 -2.72
N GLU A 164 15.44 0.12 -2.12
CA GLU A 164 16.73 0.35 -1.44
C GLU A 164 16.94 -0.63 -0.29
N ASN A 165 15.92 -0.87 0.55
CA ASN A 165 16.02 -1.83 1.65
C ASN A 165 16.12 -3.27 1.16
N LEU A 166 15.41 -3.64 0.10
CA LEU A 166 15.52 -4.96 -0.52
C LEU A 166 16.90 -5.20 -1.13
N ASN A 167 17.42 -4.24 -1.88
CA ASN A 167 18.74 -4.33 -2.51
C ASN A 167 19.86 -4.38 -1.44
N ALA A 168 19.81 -3.54 -0.43
CA ALA A 168 20.80 -3.55 0.64
C ALA A 168 20.80 -4.86 1.45
N ALA A 169 19.64 -5.50 1.63
CA ALA A 169 19.56 -6.82 2.24
C ALA A 169 20.15 -7.90 1.34
N HIS A 170 19.87 -7.84 0.05
CA HIS A 170 20.41 -8.77 -0.96
C HIS A 170 21.94 -8.68 -1.03
N ASP A 171 22.50 -7.47 -1.08
CA ASP A 171 23.94 -7.24 -1.12
C ASP A 171 24.64 -7.75 0.15
N ALA A 172 24.03 -7.53 1.32
CA ALA A 172 24.57 -8.03 2.59
C ALA A 172 24.62 -9.57 2.64
N LEU A 173 23.62 -10.24 2.04
CA LEU A 173 23.57 -11.69 1.93
C LEU A 173 24.66 -12.23 1.00
N ASN A 174 24.86 -11.62 -0.15
CA ASN A 174 25.88 -12.03 -1.11
C ASN A 174 27.29 -11.87 -0.53
N ASN A 175 27.54 -10.77 0.18
CA ASN A 175 28.85 -10.52 0.83
C ASN A 175 29.12 -11.43 2.04
N ALA A 176 28.13 -12.11 2.59
CA ALA A 176 28.29 -13.04 3.72
C ALA A 176 28.57 -14.49 3.26
N ILE A 177 28.51 -14.75 1.95
CA ILE A 177 28.74 -16.08 1.34
C ILE A 177 30.19 -16.22 0.82
N ASP A 178 30.91 -15.10 0.63
CA ASP A 178 32.34 -15.06 0.30
C ASP A 178 33.23 -15.11 1.55
#